data_2636fb41791b82f3cdff8970bffdef5c
#
_entry.id   2636fb41791b82f3cdff8970bffdef5c
#
_cell.length_a   1.000
_cell.length_b   1.000
_cell.length_c   1.000
_cell.angle_alpha   90.00
_cell.angle_beta   90.00
_cell.angle_gamma   90.00
#
_symmetry.space_group_name_H-M   'P 1'
#
loop_
_entity.id
_entity.type
_entity.pdbx_description
1 polymer ?
#
loop_
_entity_poly.entity_id
_entity_poly.type
_entity_poly.pdbx_seq_one_letter_code
_entity_poly.pdbx_strand_id
1 'polypeptide(L)'
;MKLRPTHLPLLFAAALAAAGSVQAQNLLQIYEAAKGHDATYAAARSQAQATSARADQAKAALLPTVGANFSLSQTDVNLVKPGLRDLDYKTRVSGISASQPIFRPANLASYRQGQKSAELAQTQLTAAEQDLIVRTSQAYFDVLTSREGLNFVQAQKKAVAEQLASAKRNFEVGTATITDTREAQARYDLVLAQELAAENDLRVRKLALEQLVGQSRIEPAGLQPQSTLPSPLPADVESWVKQALDNNTGVQQLRVAYEVARLETEKAQAGHLPTLDLNASALQNRYTGAYAGTNADGNVQTVGLSLNIPLFAGFAVQNRLKETVALEEKARADLEATQRSVEQATRSAYFGLLTGLSQVKALEAAEASSQSALDANKLGYQVGVRINIDVLNSQSQLYQTKRDLAKARYDVLVGQLKLRQAAGVLKAEDLQPINALLAP
;
A
#
# COMPACT_ATOMS: atom_id res chain seq x y z
N MET A 1 48.97 34.71 -33.56
CA MET A 1 47.51 34.60 -33.56
C MET A 1 47.05 34.58 -32.10
N LYS A 2 46.44 35.66 -31.60
CA LYS A 2 46.11 35.89 -30.19
C LYS A 2 44.79 35.22 -29.85
N LEU A 3 44.78 34.21 -28.95
CA LEU A 3 43.59 33.67 -28.33
C LEU A 3 43.21 34.52 -27.12
N ARG A 4 42.01 35.09 -27.14
CA ARG A 4 41.40 35.84 -26.04
C ARG A 4 40.73 34.84 -25.04
N PRO A 5 40.92 34.99 -23.73
CA PRO A 5 40.18 34.26 -22.70
C PRO A 5 39.05 35.15 -22.14
N THR A 6 37.83 34.94 -22.56
CA THR A 6 36.66 35.55 -21.90
C THR A 6 35.48 34.62 -21.97
N HIS A 7 35.28 33.75 -20.97
CA HIS A 7 33.98 33.10 -20.65
C HIS A 7 34.00 32.23 -19.37
N LEU A 8 34.90 32.49 -18.38
CA LEU A 8 34.98 31.68 -17.15
C LEU A 8 34.17 32.20 -15.93
N PRO A 9 33.56 33.41 -15.88
CA PRO A 9 32.81 33.79 -14.68
C PRO A 9 31.30 33.44 -14.69
N LEU A 10 30.72 33.01 -15.83
CA LEU A 10 29.28 32.71 -15.91
C LEU A 10 28.90 31.30 -15.42
N LEU A 11 29.83 30.37 -15.37
CA LEU A 11 29.58 29.01 -14.85
C LEU A 11 29.61 28.90 -13.31
N PHE A 12 30.28 29.85 -12.62
CA PHE A 12 30.31 29.86 -11.16
C PHE A 12 29.07 30.54 -10.53
N ALA A 13 28.39 31.42 -11.24
CA ALA A 13 27.16 32.05 -10.78
C ALA A 13 25.93 31.10 -10.87
N ALA A 14 25.93 30.16 -11.81
CA ALA A 14 24.86 29.15 -11.94
C ALA A 14 24.96 28.06 -10.88
N ALA A 15 26.12 27.78 -10.30
CA ALA A 15 26.30 26.80 -9.25
C ALA A 15 25.88 27.28 -7.84
N LEU A 16 25.85 28.61 -7.60
CA LEU A 16 25.36 29.16 -6.32
C LEU A 16 23.84 29.32 -6.23
N ALA A 17 23.12 29.26 -7.35
CA ALA A 17 21.65 29.33 -7.36
C ALA A 17 20.99 27.99 -7.02
N ALA A 18 21.75 26.90 -6.91
CA ALA A 18 21.26 25.56 -6.53
C ALA A 18 21.37 25.27 -5.03
N ALA A 19 21.77 26.24 -4.19
CA ALA A 19 21.55 26.16 -2.75
C ALA A 19 20.07 26.46 -2.49
N GLY A 20 19.19 25.49 -2.86
CA GLY A 20 17.77 25.52 -2.53
C GLY A 20 17.64 25.73 -1.02
N SER A 21 17.02 26.83 -0.61
CA SER A 21 16.52 27.00 0.74
C SER A 21 15.82 25.71 1.13
N VAL A 22 16.22 25.10 2.24
CA VAL A 22 15.47 23.98 2.85
C VAL A 22 14.14 24.58 3.29
N GLN A 23 13.20 24.63 2.36
CA GLN A 23 11.84 25.06 2.64
C GLN A 23 11.15 23.88 3.32
N ALA A 24 10.48 24.13 4.44
CA ALA A 24 9.74 23.08 5.14
C ALA A 24 8.74 22.44 4.16
N GLN A 25 8.86 21.12 3.99
CA GLN A 25 8.02 20.38 3.04
C GLN A 25 6.68 20.09 3.67
N ASN A 26 5.61 20.41 2.95
CA ASN A 26 4.26 20.11 3.39
C ASN A 26 3.88 18.64 3.11
N LEU A 27 2.82 18.17 3.77
CA LEU A 27 2.40 16.77 3.71
C LEU A 27 2.06 16.32 2.27
N LEU A 28 1.47 17.19 1.45
CA LEU A 28 1.10 16.86 0.08
C LEU A 28 2.34 16.67 -0.81
N GLN A 29 3.34 17.54 -0.67
CA GLN A 29 4.61 17.41 -1.40
C GLN A 29 5.34 16.11 -1.06
N ILE A 30 5.34 15.74 0.23
CA ILE A 30 5.95 14.50 0.72
C ILE A 30 5.18 13.27 0.19
N TYR A 31 3.86 13.33 0.14
CA TYR A 31 3.05 12.26 -0.44
C TYR A 31 3.33 12.09 -1.95
N GLU A 32 3.38 13.18 -2.72
CA GLU A 32 3.66 13.08 -4.16
C GLU A 32 5.07 12.52 -4.43
N ALA A 33 6.06 12.90 -3.64
CA ALA A 33 7.39 12.32 -3.73
C ALA A 33 7.39 10.82 -3.36
N ALA A 34 6.69 10.43 -2.29
CA ALA A 34 6.53 9.02 -1.89
C ALA A 34 5.82 8.21 -2.98
N LYS A 35 4.77 8.75 -3.62
CA LYS A 35 4.05 8.11 -4.74
C LYS A 35 4.96 7.80 -5.93
N GLY A 36 5.97 8.63 -6.15
CA GLY A 36 6.99 8.41 -7.19
C GLY A 36 8.07 7.39 -6.82
N HIS A 37 8.30 7.14 -5.53
CA HIS A 37 9.44 6.35 -5.04
C HIS A 37 9.05 5.03 -4.36
N ASP A 38 7.89 4.94 -3.71
CA ASP A 38 7.49 3.76 -2.93
C ASP A 38 7.40 2.50 -3.79
N ALA A 39 8.26 1.52 -3.49
CA ALA A 39 8.35 0.27 -4.22
C ALA A 39 7.09 -0.60 -4.07
N THR A 40 6.39 -0.51 -2.93
CA THR A 40 5.16 -1.27 -2.67
C THR A 40 4.03 -0.78 -3.58
N TYR A 41 3.87 0.54 -3.70
CA TYR A 41 2.92 1.14 -4.62
C TYR A 41 3.27 0.87 -6.09
N ALA A 42 4.56 0.98 -6.46
CA ALA A 42 5.04 0.67 -7.81
C ALA A 42 4.78 -0.81 -8.18
N ALA A 43 5.00 -1.75 -7.23
CA ALA A 43 4.69 -3.17 -7.41
C ALA A 43 3.18 -3.40 -7.62
N ALA A 44 2.31 -2.75 -6.83
CA ALA A 44 0.85 -2.85 -6.99
C ALA A 44 0.39 -2.31 -8.35
N ARG A 45 0.97 -1.20 -8.81
CA ARG A 45 0.70 -0.62 -10.15
C ARG A 45 1.11 -1.59 -11.27
N SER A 46 2.29 -2.17 -11.16
CA SER A 46 2.78 -3.14 -12.15
C SER A 46 1.93 -4.42 -12.14
N GLN A 47 1.50 -4.88 -10.97
CA GLN A 47 0.60 -6.03 -10.83
C GLN A 47 -0.77 -5.75 -11.48
N ALA A 48 -1.33 -4.56 -11.31
CA ALA A 48 -2.59 -4.17 -11.95
C ALA A 48 -2.46 -4.17 -13.48
N GLN A 49 -1.35 -3.64 -14.02
CA GLN A 49 -1.06 -3.68 -15.46
C GLN A 49 -0.91 -5.11 -15.97
N ALA A 50 -0.18 -5.96 -15.27
CA ALA A 50 0.00 -7.36 -15.63
C ALA A 50 -1.33 -8.13 -15.64
N THR A 51 -2.21 -7.88 -14.66
CA THR A 51 -3.51 -8.54 -14.58
C THR A 51 -4.48 -8.03 -15.67
N SER A 52 -4.43 -6.75 -16.01
CA SER A 52 -5.16 -6.20 -17.16
C SER A 52 -4.73 -6.87 -18.47
N ALA A 53 -3.42 -7.00 -18.72
CA ALA A 53 -2.91 -7.71 -19.89
C ALA A 53 -3.33 -9.20 -19.91
N ARG A 54 -3.41 -9.85 -18.74
CA ARG A 54 -3.92 -11.23 -18.63
C ARG A 54 -5.41 -11.32 -18.94
N ALA A 55 -6.22 -10.31 -18.60
CA ALA A 55 -7.62 -10.23 -18.99
C ALA A 55 -7.78 -10.11 -20.51
N ASP A 56 -6.91 -9.33 -21.19
CA ASP A 56 -6.87 -9.24 -22.64
C ASP A 56 -6.44 -10.57 -23.29
N GLN A 57 -5.52 -11.33 -22.66
CA GLN A 57 -5.20 -12.69 -23.11
C GLN A 57 -6.40 -13.63 -23.05
N ALA A 58 -7.29 -13.51 -22.05
CA ALA A 58 -8.48 -14.33 -21.96
C ALA A 58 -9.45 -14.09 -23.15
N LYS A 59 -9.45 -12.87 -23.73
CA LYS A 59 -10.19 -12.56 -24.96
C LYS A 59 -9.65 -13.33 -26.16
N ALA A 60 -8.36 -13.63 -26.21
CA ALA A 60 -7.75 -14.37 -27.32
C ALA A 60 -8.38 -15.77 -27.49
N ALA A 61 -8.90 -16.38 -26.41
CA ALA A 61 -9.61 -17.66 -26.49
C ALA A 61 -10.95 -17.61 -27.25
N LEU A 62 -11.45 -16.42 -27.59
CA LEU A 62 -12.66 -16.19 -28.42
C LEU A 62 -12.33 -15.83 -29.86
N LEU A 63 -11.07 -15.54 -30.16
CA LEU A 63 -10.61 -15.10 -31.47
C LEU A 63 -10.04 -16.24 -32.29
N PRO A 64 -9.93 -16.10 -33.64
CA PRO A 64 -9.28 -17.10 -34.47
C PRO A 64 -7.79 -17.20 -34.14
N THR A 65 -7.30 -18.42 -34.07
CA THR A 65 -5.86 -18.70 -34.02
C THR A 65 -5.38 -19.13 -35.38
N VAL A 66 -4.24 -18.57 -35.83
CA VAL A 66 -3.61 -18.92 -37.09
C VAL A 66 -2.17 -19.36 -36.82
N GLY A 67 -1.80 -20.53 -37.29
CA GLY A 67 -0.46 -21.07 -37.12
C GLY A 67 0.11 -21.59 -38.44
N ALA A 68 1.43 -21.48 -38.61
CA ALA A 68 2.17 -22.17 -39.67
C ALA A 68 2.83 -23.41 -39.07
N ASN A 69 2.74 -24.53 -39.78
CA ASN A 69 3.36 -25.78 -39.39
C ASN A 69 4.29 -26.32 -40.48
N PHE A 70 5.42 -26.85 -40.00
CA PHE A 70 6.38 -27.57 -40.83
C PHE A 70 6.76 -28.84 -40.09
N SER A 71 6.61 -30.01 -40.75
CA SER A 71 7.05 -31.27 -40.18
C SER A 71 7.79 -32.11 -41.22
N LEU A 72 8.79 -32.83 -40.76
CA LEU A 72 9.54 -33.83 -41.55
C LEU A 72 9.52 -35.12 -40.74
N SER A 73 9.03 -36.19 -41.36
CA SER A 73 9.01 -37.52 -40.74
C SER A 73 9.55 -38.55 -41.75
N GLN A 74 10.24 -39.55 -41.22
CA GLN A 74 10.60 -40.77 -41.91
C GLN A 74 9.76 -41.90 -41.35
N THR A 75 9.15 -42.70 -42.20
CA THR A 75 8.29 -43.81 -41.78
C THR A 75 8.80 -45.08 -42.43
N ASP A 76 9.16 -46.05 -41.59
CA ASP A 76 9.56 -47.41 -41.99
C ASP A 76 8.41 -48.34 -41.64
N VAL A 77 7.81 -48.97 -42.62
CA VAL A 77 6.71 -49.92 -42.41
C VAL A 77 7.16 -51.33 -42.82
N ASN A 78 7.33 -52.19 -41.85
CA ASN A 78 7.63 -53.59 -42.07
C ASN A 78 6.32 -54.38 -42.22
N LEU A 79 6.08 -54.90 -43.44
CA LEU A 79 4.85 -55.63 -43.74
C LEU A 79 5.02 -57.13 -43.44
N VAL A 80 4.24 -57.64 -42.49
CA VAL A 80 4.33 -59.03 -41.98
C VAL A 80 3.75 -60.07 -42.94
N LYS A 81 3.08 -59.68 -44.04
CA LYS A 81 2.50 -60.61 -45.01
C LYS A 81 3.51 -60.95 -46.10
N PRO A 82 3.70 -62.26 -46.48
CA PRO A 82 4.58 -62.65 -47.55
C PRO A 82 4.13 -62.06 -48.90
N GLY A 83 5.09 -61.50 -49.65
CA GLY A 83 4.87 -60.90 -50.97
C GLY A 83 4.62 -59.41 -51.00
N LEU A 84 4.56 -58.70 -49.86
CA LEU A 84 4.53 -57.25 -49.79
C LEU A 84 5.94 -56.74 -49.51
N ARG A 85 6.35 -55.63 -50.14
CA ARG A 85 7.63 -54.99 -49.87
C ARG A 85 7.49 -54.02 -48.69
N ASP A 86 8.50 -53.99 -47.82
CA ASP A 86 8.63 -52.96 -46.79
C ASP A 86 8.65 -51.58 -47.43
N LEU A 87 8.03 -50.61 -46.75
CA LEU A 87 7.92 -49.23 -47.26
C LEU A 87 8.77 -48.31 -46.39
N ASP A 88 9.72 -47.63 -46.97
CA ASP A 88 10.47 -46.53 -46.37
C ASP A 88 10.20 -45.26 -47.16
N TYR A 89 9.61 -44.25 -46.50
CA TYR A 89 9.32 -42.99 -47.17
C TYR A 89 9.48 -41.80 -46.21
N LYS A 90 9.88 -40.66 -46.76
CA LYS A 90 9.95 -39.38 -46.08
C LYS A 90 8.74 -38.55 -46.40
N THR A 91 8.10 -38.01 -45.40
CA THR A 91 6.98 -37.09 -45.55
C THR A 91 7.40 -35.70 -45.05
N ARG A 92 7.23 -34.70 -45.91
CA ARG A 92 7.34 -33.29 -45.57
C ARG A 92 5.96 -32.67 -45.67
N VAL A 93 5.51 -32.08 -44.56
CA VAL A 93 4.26 -31.31 -44.50
C VAL A 93 4.59 -29.86 -44.15
N SER A 94 4.11 -28.94 -44.97
CA SER A 94 4.21 -27.50 -44.68
C SER A 94 2.88 -26.82 -45.00
N GLY A 95 2.48 -25.87 -44.18
CA GLY A 95 1.25 -25.16 -44.43
C GLY A 95 0.79 -24.24 -43.31
N ILE A 96 -0.43 -23.74 -43.45
CA ILE A 96 -1.10 -22.84 -42.52
C ILE A 96 -2.39 -23.52 -42.07
N SER A 97 -2.66 -23.40 -40.78
CA SER A 97 -3.93 -23.82 -40.15
C SER A 97 -4.54 -22.68 -39.37
N ALA A 98 -5.86 -22.56 -39.41
CA ALA A 98 -6.63 -21.61 -38.65
C ALA A 98 -7.75 -22.33 -37.90
N SER A 99 -8.01 -21.95 -36.67
CA SER A 99 -9.11 -22.47 -35.85
C SER A 99 -9.85 -21.31 -35.19
N GLN A 100 -11.18 -21.27 -35.35
CA GLN A 100 -12.07 -20.28 -34.70
C GLN A 100 -13.10 -21.01 -33.84
N PRO A 101 -13.09 -20.78 -32.51
CA PRO A 101 -14.19 -21.21 -31.66
C PRO A 101 -15.49 -20.50 -32.05
N ILE A 102 -16.53 -21.25 -32.38
CA ILE A 102 -17.87 -20.72 -32.68
C ILE A 102 -18.76 -20.80 -31.46
N PHE A 103 -18.70 -21.92 -30.75
CA PHE A 103 -19.45 -22.12 -29.50
C PHE A 103 -18.58 -22.86 -28.48
N ARG A 104 -18.02 -22.10 -27.54
CA ARG A 104 -17.25 -22.61 -26.40
C ARG A 104 -17.62 -21.83 -25.14
N PRO A 105 -18.70 -22.22 -24.43
CA PRO A 105 -19.17 -21.50 -23.24
C PRO A 105 -18.12 -21.33 -22.15
N ALA A 106 -17.22 -22.30 -21.97
CA ALA A 106 -16.12 -22.20 -21.02
C ALA A 106 -15.16 -21.05 -21.36
N ASN A 107 -14.90 -20.76 -22.66
CA ASN A 107 -14.07 -19.63 -23.07
C ASN A 107 -14.73 -18.30 -22.75
N LEU A 108 -16.06 -18.19 -22.93
CA LEU A 108 -16.82 -17.00 -22.60
C LEU A 108 -16.81 -16.75 -21.08
N ALA A 109 -17.00 -17.79 -20.26
CA ALA A 109 -16.88 -17.69 -18.81
C ALA A 109 -15.46 -17.27 -18.39
N SER A 110 -14.42 -17.85 -18.98
CA SER A 110 -13.02 -17.47 -18.75
C SER A 110 -12.71 -16.00 -19.13
N TYR A 111 -13.29 -15.51 -20.24
CA TYR A 111 -13.15 -14.10 -20.63
C TYR A 111 -13.80 -13.15 -19.60
N ARG A 112 -15.05 -13.45 -19.16
CA ARG A 112 -15.74 -12.67 -18.11
C ARG A 112 -14.98 -12.72 -16.80
N GLN A 113 -14.42 -13.86 -16.43
CA GLN A 113 -13.57 -14.03 -15.25
C GLN A 113 -12.28 -13.19 -15.36
N GLY A 114 -11.67 -13.13 -16.55
CA GLY A 114 -10.53 -12.25 -16.81
C GLY A 114 -10.86 -10.78 -16.59
N GLN A 115 -12.02 -10.31 -17.08
CA GLN A 115 -12.48 -8.94 -16.86
C GLN A 115 -12.68 -8.64 -15.35
N LYS A 116 -13.30 -9.56 -14.59
CA LYS A 116 -13.46 -9.42 -13.14
C LYS A 116 -12.12 -9.44 -12.40
N SER A 117 -11.17 -10.23 -12.86
CA SER A 117 -9.81 -10.22 -12.30
C SER A 117 -9.08 -8.89 -12.53
N ALA A 118 -9.30 -8.22 -13.67
CA ALA A 118 -8.77 -6.88 -13.91
C ALA A 118 -9.43 -5.82 -12.99
N GLU A 119 -10.74 -5.91 -12.76
CA GLU A 119 -11.46 -5.08 -11.80
C GLU A 119 -10.92 -5.26 -10.37
N LEU A 120 -10.69 -6.53 -9.97
CA LEU A 120 -10.06 -6.85 -8.68
C LEU A 120 -8.68 -6.19 -8.55
N ALA A 121 -7.83 -6.30 -9.57
CA ALA A 121 -6.50 -5.72 -9.56
C ALA A 121 -6.52 -4.17 -9.48
N GLN A 122 -7.51 -3.53 -10.10
CA GLN A 122 -7.69 -2.08 -9.96
C GLN A 122 -8.13 -1.69 -8.54
N THR A 123 -8.99 -2.48 -7.91
CA THR A 123 -9.38 -2.27 -6.51
C THR A 123 -8.19 -2.46 -5.55
N GLN A 124 -7.33 -3.44 -5.84
CA GLN A 124 -6.08 -3.65 -5.09
C GLN A 124 -5.10 -2.46 -5.23
N LEU A 125 -5.00 -1.88 -6.43
CA LEU A 125 -4.21 -0.67 -6.66
C LEU A 125 -4.76 0.52 -5.85
N THR A 126 -6.08 0.71 -5.82
CA THR A 126 -6.73 1.74 -4.99
C THR A 126 -6.44 1.52 -3.50
N ALA A 127 -6.48 0.27 -3.02
CA ALA A 127 -6.11 -0.06 -1.64
C ALA A 127 -4.65 0.28 -1.34
N ALA A 128 -3.73 0.00 -2.26
CA ALA A 128 -2.32 0.34 -2.12
C ALA A 128 -2.08 1.86 -2.11
N GLU A 129 -2.86 2.63 -2.88
CA GLU A 129 -2.80 4.10 -2.86
C GLU A 129 -3.30 4.66 -1.52
N GLN A 130 -4.41 4.16 -0.99
CA GLN A 130 -4.93 4.54 0.32
C GLN A 130 -3.94 4.18 1.45
N ASP A 131 -3.31 3.01 1.37
CA ASP A 131 -2.27 2.60 2.31
C ASP A 131 -1.05 3.54 2.25
N LEU A 132 -0.60 3.92 1.06
CA LEU A 132 0.49 4.87 0.89
C LEU A 132 0.17 6.24 1.52
N ILE A 133 -1.06 6.76 1.34
CA ILE A 133 -1.51 8.01 1.97
C ILE A 133 -1.36 7.92 3.50
N VAL A 134 -1.86 6.84 4.10
CA VAL A 134 -1.82 6.67 5.57
C VAL A 134 -0.38 6.45 6.06
N ARG A 135 0.42 5.61 5.41
CA ARG A 135 1.83 5.36 5.77
C ARG A 135 2.67 6.64 5.69
N THR A 136 2.51 7.41 4.62
CA THR A 136 3.23 8.67 4.44
C THR A 136 2.83 9.69 5.50
N SER A 137 1.53 9.83 5.77
CA SER A 137 1.04 10.73 6.82
C SER A 137 1.49 10.30 8.21
N GLN A 138 1.47 9.01 8.51
CA GLN A 138 1.96 8.47 9.79
C GLN A 138 3.45 8.78 9.96
N ALA A 139 4.29 8.49 8.94
CA ALA A 139 5.73 8.76 9.01
C ALA A 139 6.02 10.27 9.14
N TYR A 140 5.26 11.12 8.46
CA TYR A 140 5.35 12.58 8.56
C TYR A 140 5.08 13.05 10.01
N PHE A 141 3.96 12.63 10.61
CA PHE A 141 3.58 13.03 11.96
C PHE A 141 4.44 12.35 13.03
N ASP A 142 5.00 11.17 12.77
CA ASP A 142 5.97 10.54 13.65
C ASP A 142 7.25 11.39 13.77
N VAL A 143 7.76 11.96 12.67
CA VAL A 143 8.90 12.90 12.70
C VAL A 143 8.57 14.15 13.50
N LEU A 144 7.37 14.72 13.29
CA LEU A 144 6.93 15.89 14.05
C LEU A 144 6.80 15.59 15.55
N THR A 145 6.20 14.47 15.91
CA THR A 145 6.06 14.01 17.29
C THR A 145 7.42 13.86 17.98
N SER A 146 8.40 13.23 17.29
CA SER A 146 9.74 13.05 17.83
C SER A 146 10.50 14.38 17.93
N ARG A 147 10.32 15.30 16.95
CA ARG A 147 10.91 16.65 17.00
C ARG A 147 10.38 17.46 18.17
N GLU A 148 9.06 17.48 18.37
CA GLU A 148 8.46 18.14 19.52
C GLU A 148 8.89 17.50 20.85
N GLY A 149 8.97 16.15 20.87
CA GLY A 149 9.50 15.41 22.01
C GLY A 149 10.91 15.85 22.39
N LEU A 150 11.82 15.98 21.42
CA LEU A 150 13.18 16.49 21.64
C LEU A 150 13.18 17.93 22.14
N ASN A 151 12.38 18.82 21.53
CA ASN A 151 12.26 20.22 21.96
C ASN A 151 11.83 20.33 23.44
N PHE A 152 10.86 19.51 23.85
CA PHE A 152 10.40 19.51 25.25
C PHE A 152 11.45 18.96 26.22
N VAL A 153 12.19 17.91 25.85
CA VAL A 153 13.28 17.38 26.68
C VAL A 153 14.41 18.38 26.79
N GLN A 154 14.76 19.10 25.72
CA GLN A 154 15.78 20.17 25.77
C GLN A 154 15.34 21.34 26.64
N ALA A 155 14.07 21.76 26.55
CA ALA A 155 13.53 22.77 27.44
C ALA A 155 13.51 22.33 28.90
N GLN A 156 13.15 21.08 29.17
CA GLN A 156 13.22 20.47 30.50
C GLN A 156 14.66 20.44 31.03
N LYS A 157 15.64 20.00 30.18
CA LYS A 157 17.06 19.99 30.57
C LYS A 157 17.53 21.38 30.99
N LYS A 158 17.18 22.42 30.21
CA LYS A 158 17.54 23.80 30.56
C LYS A 158 16.94 24.20 31.91
N ALA A 159 15.65 23.93 32.14
CA ALA A 159 14.98 24.26 33.37
C ALA A 159 15.57 23.50 34.59
N VAL A 160 15.90 22.21 34.43
CA VAL A 160 16.53 21.42 35.51
C VAL A 160 17.97 21.87 35.76
N ALA A 161 18.71 22.29 34.73
CA ALA A 161 20.07 22.83 34.87
C ALA A 161 20.05 24.13 35.67
N GLU A 162 19.07 25.03 35.43
CA GLU A 162 18.89 26.26 36.23
C GLU A 162 18.54 25.94 37.68
N GLN A 163 17.69 24.94 37.93
CA GLN A 163 17.33 24.49 39.28
C GLN A 163 18.53 23.87 40.00
N LEU A 164 19.34 23.06 39.32
CA LEU A 164 20.58 22.51 39.87
C LEU A 164 21.56 23.62 40.27
N ALA A 165 21.75 24.62 39.40
CA ALA A 165 22.62 25.74 39.70
C ALA A 165 22.10 26.55 40.89
N SER A 166 20.79 26.72 41.02
CA SER A 166 20.17 27.36 42.19
C SER A 166 20.38 26.53 43.48
N ALA A 167 20.14 25.22 43.42
CA ALA A 167 20.33 24.33 44.58
C ALA A 167 21.79 24.33 45.07
N LYS A 168 22.77 24.34 44.15
CA LYS A 168 24.21 24.46 44.49
C LYS A 168 24.52 25.78 45.19
N ARG A 169 24.07 26.91 44.66
CA ARG A 169 24.28 28.24 45.28
C ARG A 169 23.62 28.31 46.67
N ASN A 170 22.40 27.83 46.82
CA ASN A 170 21.69 27.84 48.07
C ASN A 170 22.35 26.94 49.14
N PHE A 171 22.96 25.83 48.72
CA PHE A 171 23.75 24.98 49.60
C PHE A 171 25.03 25.70 50.07
N GLU A 172 25.74 26.36 49.15
CA GLU A 172 26.97 27.10 49.44
C GLU A 172 26.74 28.23 50.48
N VAL A 173 25.57 28.89 50.42
CA VAL A 173 25.18 29.92 51.40
C VAL A 173 24.41 29.39 52.63
N GLY A 174 24.24 28.06 52.73
CA GLY A 174 23.63 27.39 53.86
C GLY A 174 22.10 27.46 53.95
N THR A 175 21.40 27.83 52.85
CA THR A 175 19.94 27.94 52.79
C THR A 175 19.26 26.71 52.18
N ALA A 176 20.01 25.72 51.69
CA ALA A 176 19.53 24.44 51.20
C ALA A 176 20.39 23.27 51.70
N THR A 177 19.85 22.04 51.57
CA THR A 177 20.54 20.81 51.99
C THR A 177 21.43 20.22 50.92
N ILE A 178 22.37 19.37 51.28
CA ILE A 178 23.14 18.58 50.33
C ILE A 178 22.22 17.63 49.55
N THR A 179 21.12 17.16 50.14
CA THR A 179 20.12 16.31 49.52
C THR A 179 19.48 17.02 48.34
N ASP A 180 19.07 18.30 48.46
CA ASP A 180 18.51 19.10 47.37
C ASP A 180 19.45 19.16 46.16
N THR A 181 20.74 19.33 46.44
CA THR A 181 21.76 19.35 45.35
C THR A 181 21.91 18.00 44.69
N ARG A 182 21.90 16.90 45.45
CA ARG A 182 22.02 15.53 44.92
C ARG A 182 20.78 15.13 44.11
N GLU A 183 19.59 15.49 44.56
CA GLU A 183 18.31 15.26 43.85
C GLU A 183 18.29 16.03 42.50
N ALA A 184 18.67 17.30 42.52
CA ALA A 184 18.75 18.11 41.30
C ALA A 184 19.79 17.57 40.33
N GLN A 185 20.94 17.07 40.81
CA GLN A 185 21.96 16.43 39.97
C GLN A 185 21.42 15.12 39.34
N ALA A 186 20.81 14.25 40.15
CA ALA A 186 20.24 13.00 39.66
C ALA A 186 19.16 13.26 38.59
N ARG A 187 18.32 14.30 38.77
CA ARG A 187 17.31 14.69 37.80
C ARG A 187 17.94 15.22 36.51
N TYR A 188 19.01 16.01 36.60
CA TYR A 188 19.74 16.51 35.44
C TYR A 188 20.34 15.37 34.63
N ASP A 189 21.01 14.41 35.29
CA ASP A 189 21.62 13.24 34.62
C ASP A 189 20.55 12.37 33.94
N LEU A 190 19.37 12.21 34.57
CA LEU A 190 18.24 11.49 33.96
C LEU A 190 17.72 12.19 32.70
N VAL A 191 17.54 13.52 32.73
CA VAL A 191 17.06 14.28 31.56
C VAL A 191 18.11 14.30 30.44
N LEU A 192 19.39 14.30 30.78
CA LEU A 192 20.46 14.16 29.78
C LEU A 192 20.36 12.80 29.04
N ALA A 193 20.11 11.70 29.76
CA ALA A 193 19.88 10.40 29.15
C ALA A 193 18.61 10.40 28.28
N GLN A 194 17.53 11.08 28.70
CA GLN A 194 16.31 11.23 27.92
C GLN A 194 16.54 12.05 26.62
N GLU A 195 17.39 13.08 26.66
CA GLU A 195 17.75 13.87 25.47
C GLU A 195 18.45 13.01 24.43
N LEU A 196 19.47 12.22 24.83
CA LEU A 196 20.17 11.31 23.92
C LEU A 196 19.22 10.28 23.28
N ALA A 197 18.25 9.77 24.06
CA ALA A 197 17.24 8.86 23.54
C ALA A 197 16.30 9.57 22.54
N ALA A 198 15.86 10.80 22.82
CA ALA A 198 15.00 11.59 21.95
C ALA A 198 15.69 12.01 20.64
N GLU A 199 16.99 12.36 20.71
CA GLU A 199 17.81 12.64 19.51
C GLU A 199 17.90 11.43 18.59
N ASN A 200 18.13 10.26 19.17
CA ASN A 200 18.18 9.02 18.40
C ASN A 200 16.82 8.67 17.79
N ASP A 201 15.72 8.80 18.55
CA ASP A 201 14.37 8.55 18.02
C ASP A 201 14.06 9.47 16.83
N LEU A 202 14.32 10.78 16.96
CA LEU A 202 14.15 11.73 15.86
C LEU A 202 14.96 11.33 14.62
N ARG A 203 16.21 10.89 14.81
CA ARG A 203 17.06 10.42 13.70
C ARG A 203 16.46 9.21 13.01
N VAL A 204 15.99 8.23 13.78
CA VAL A 204 15.37 7.00 13.22
C VAL A 204 14.08 7.33 12.45
N ARG A 205 13.21 8.22 13.00
CA ARG A 205 11.97 8.64 12.31
C ARG A 205 12.26 9.41 11.03
N LYS A 206 13.26 10.30 11.03
CA LYS A 206 13.70 10.98 9.81
C LYS A 206 14.18 10.00 8.75
N LEU A 207 15.03 9.05 9.10
CA LEU A 207 15.51 8.01 8.18
C LEU A 207 14.36 7.18 7.59
N ALA A 208 13.35 6.84 8.39
CA ALA A 208 12.18 6.09 7.91
C ALA A 208 11.36 6.91 6.89
N LEU A 209 11.18 8.22 7.11
CA LEU A 209 10.51 9.10 6.18
C LEU A 209 11.34 9.31 4.90
N GLU A 210 12.65 9.53 5.03
CA GLU A 210 13.57 9.66 3.90
C GLU A 210 13.59 8.40 3.02
N GLN A 211 13.55 7.22 3.61
CA GLN A 211 13.46 5.94 2.89
C GLN A 211 12.14 5.82 2.11
N LEU A 212 11.02 6.25 2.70
CA LEU A 212 9.71 6.18 2.05
C LEU A 212 9.61 7.14 0.86
N VAL A 213 10.21 8.32 0.98
CA VAL A 213 10.12 9.41 -0.01
C VAL A 213 11.24 9.35 -1.06
N GLY A 214 12.36 8.69 -0.74
CA GLY A 214 13.55 8.64 -1.60
C GLY A 214 14.33 9.95 -1.68
N GLN A 215 14.10 10.86 -0.73
CA GLN A 215 14.80 12.14 -0.63
C GLN A 215 15.52 12.24 0.71
N SER A 216 16.66 12.88 0.75
CA SER A 216 17.42 13.15 1.99
C SER A 216 17.14 14.57 2.49
N ARG A 217 17.34 14.77 3.81
CA ARG A 217 17.17 16.06 4.50
C ARG A 217 15.76 16.63 4.41
N ILE A 218 14.77 15.77 4.66
CA ILE A 218 13.37 16.19 4.72
C ILE A 218 13.12 16.90 6.06
N GLU A 219 12.57 18.11 5.99
CA GLU A 219 12.12 18.87 7.15
C GLU A 219 10.61 19.10 7.07
N PRO A 220 9.78 18.26 7.74
CA PRO A 220 8.33 18.40 7.73
C PRO A 220 7.87 19.71 8.39
N ALA A 221 6.90 20.38 7.76
CA ALA A 221 6.25 21.56 8.32
C ALA A 221 5.45 21.20 9.60
N GLY A 222 5.59 21.97 10.65
CA GLY A 222 4.89 21.74 11.93
C GLY A 222 3.42 22.14 11.88
N LEU A 223 2.67 21.74 12.90
CA LEU A 223 1.28 22.19 13.09
C LEU A 223 1.26 23.64 13.58
N GLN A 224 0.32 24.44 13.08
CA GLN A 224 0.10 25.81 13.57
C GLN A 224 -0.40 25.77 15.03
N PRO A 225 0.10 26.64 15.92
CA PRO A 225 -0.20 26.58 17.36
C PRO A 225 -1.69 26.68 17.70
N GLN A 226 -2.48 27.39 16.89
CA GLN A 226 -3.93 27.64 17.12
C GLN A 226 -4.83 26.84 16.17
N SER A 227 -4.32 25.77 15.52
CA SER A 227 -5.11 24.98 14.60
C SER A 227 -6.23 24.23 15.33
N THR A 228 -7.47 24.43 14.88
CA THR A 228 -8.64 23.68 15.36
C THR A 228 -8.69 22.33 14.63
N LEU A 229 -8.67 21.24 15.40
CA LEU A 229 -8.76 19.89 14.82
C LEU A 229 -10.19 19.65 14.30
N PRO A 230 -10.35 19.20 13.07
CA PRO A 230 -11.67 18.97 12.49
C PRO A 230 -12.34 17.75 13.14
N SER A 231 -13.66 17.87 13.37
CA SER A 231 -14.50 16.75 13.80
C SER A 231 -14.88 15.87 12.60
N PRO A 232 -15.19 14.57 12.81
CA PRO A 232 -15.62 13.70 11.73
C PRO A 232 -16.96 14.17 11.16
N LEU A 233 -17.04 14.26 9.82
CA LEU A 233 -18.27 14.55 9.08
C LEU A 233 -18.52 13.43 8.07
N PRO A 234 -19.69 12.75 8.13
CA PRO A 234 -20.85 12.95 9.02
C PRO A 234 -20.58 12.60 10.49
N ALA A 235 -21.35 13.20 11.41
CA ALA A 235 -21.22 12.99 12.86
C ALA A 235 -21.89 11.70 13.36
N ASP A 236 -22.47 10.92 12.47
CA ASP A 236 -23.15 9.65 12.75
C ASP A 236 -22.29 8.46 12.34
N VAL A 237 -22.09 7.52 13.26
CA VAL A 237 -21.27 6.31 13.01
C VAL A 237 -21.90 5.38 11.98
N GLU A 238 -23.22 5.27 11.94
CA GLU A 238 -23.88 4.36 10.99
C GLU A 238 -23.74 4.82 9.54
N SER A 239 -23.66 6.13 9.31
CA SER A 239 -23.32 6.69 8.00
C SER A 239 -21.93 6.28 7.52
N TRP A 240 -20.94 6.22 8.44
CA TRP A 240 -19.60 5.72 8.12
C TRP A 240 -19.58 4.23 7.86
N VAL A 241 -20.33 3.44 8.65
CA VAL A 241 -20.47 1.99 8.45
C VAL A 241 -21.09 1.69 7.08
N LYS A 242 -22.17 2.42 6.72
CA LYS A 242 -22.80 2.26 5.40
C LYS A 242 -21.80 2.57 4.28
N GLN A 243 -21.09 3.69 4.36
CA GLN A 243 -20.06 4.03 3.38
C GLN A 243 -18.98 2.95 3.29
N ALA A 244 -18.56 2.37 4.44
CA ALA A 244 -17.57 1.32 4.48
C ALA A 244 -18.05 0.04 3.79
N LEU A 245 -19.27 -0.40 4.04
CA LEU A 245 -19.85 -1.57 3.37
C LEU A 245 -20.00 -1.40 1.85
N ASP A 246 -20.23 -0.15 1.40
CA ASP A 246 -20.37 0.18 -0.02
C ASP A 246 -19.02 0.39 -0.72
N ASN A 247 -18.02 1.02 -0.07
CA ASN A 247 -16.82 1.54 -0.72
C ASN A 247 -15.51 0.94 -0.23
N ASN A 248 -15.48 0.24 0.94
CA ASN A 248 -14.23 -0.29 1.46
C ASN A 248 -13.57 -1.24 0.45
N THR A 249 -12.29 -1.01 0.17
CA THR A 249 -11.53 -1.76 -0.84
C THR A 249 -11.46 -3.25 -0.53
N GLY A 250 -11.39 -3.65 0.75
CA GLY A 250 -11.41 -5.07 1.17
C GLY A 250 -12.76 -5.74 0.85
N VAL A 251 -13.88 -5.06 1.13
CA VAL A 251 -15.22 -5.57 0.78
C VAL A 251 -15.39 -5.67 -0.74
N GLN A 252 -14.94 -4.66 -1.49
CA GLN A 252 -14.99 -4.67 -2.95
C GLN A 252 -14.16 -5.82 -3.54
N GLN A 253 -12.96 -6.07 -3.01
CA GLN A 253 -12.10 -7.18 -3.43
C GLN A 253 -12.81 -8.53 -3.23
N LEU A 254 -13.43 -8.77 -2.07
CA LEU A 254 -14.13 -10.03 -1.79
C LEU A 254 -15.44 -10.15 -2.59
N ARG A 255 -16.12 -9.02 -2.89
CA ARG A 255 -17.29 -9.01 -3.77
C ARG A 255 -16.92 -9.47 -5.18
N VAL A 256 -15.84 -8.93 -5.75
CA VAL A 256 -15.35 -9.34 -7.06
C VAL A 256 -14.81 -10.77 -7.02
N ALA A 257 -14.13 -11.18 -5.96
CA ALA A 257 -13.66 -12.57 -5.79
C ALA A 257 -14.82 -13.57 -5.75
N TYR A 258 -15.95 -13.23 -5.12
CA TYR A 258 -17.16 -14.03 -5.16
C TYR A 258 -17.73 -14.13 -6.58
N GLU A 259 -17.78 -13.03 -7.35
CA GLU A 259 -18.21 -13.06 -8.75
C GLU A 259 -17.28 -13.93 -9.62
N VAL A 260 -15.97 -13.89 -9.38
CA VAL A 260 -14.98 -14.76 -10.05
C VAL A 260 -15.23 -16.23 -9.72
N ALA A 261 -15.52 -16.57 -8.45
CA ALA A 261 -15.86 -17.95 -8.04
C ALA A 261 -17.15 -18.43 -8.70
N ARG A 262 -18.18 -17.56 -8.81
CA ARG A 262 -19.42 -17.87 -9.52
C ARG A 262 -19.18 -18.15 -11.01
N LEU A 263 -18.35 -17.35 -11.67
CA LEU A 263 -17.97 -17.59 -13.06
C LEU A 263 -17.16 -18.88 -13.24
N GLU A 264 -16.38 -19.31 -12.24
CA GLU A 264 -15.71 -20.61 -12.26
C GLU A 264 -16.72 -21.76 -12.15
N THR A 265 -17.82 -21.59 -11.40
CA THR A 265 -18.94 -22.54 -11.36
C THR A 265 -19.65 -22.62 -12.75
N GLU A 266 -19.93 -21.46 -13.38
CA GLU A 266 -20.48 -21.42 -14.75
C GLU A 266 -19.55 -22.13 -15.76
N LYS A 267 -18.25 -21.91 -15.65
CA LYS A 267 -17.25 -22.59 -16.47
C LYS A 267 -17.19 -24.09 -16.25
N ALA A 268 -17.32 -24.55 -15.01
CA ALA A 268 -17.42 -25.97 -14.70
C ALA A 268 -18.71 -26.61 -15.28
N GLN A 269 -19.85 -25.92 -15.21
CA GLN A 269 -21.11 -26.33 -15.85
C GLN A 269 -20.96 -26.46 -17.38
N ALA A 270 -20.19 -25.54 -18.00
CA ALA A 270 -19.91 -25.58 -19.42
C ALA A 270 -19.19 -26.86 -19.89
N GLY A 271 -18.56 -27.60 -18.97
CA GLY A 271 -17.98 -28.92 -19.25
C GLY A 271 -18.99 -30.01 -19.68
N HIS A 272 -20.29 -29.79 -19.43
CA HIS A 272 -21.37 -30.66 -19.93
C HIS A 272 -21.90 -30.25 -21.30
N LEU A 273 -21.54 -29.06 -21.80
CA LEU A 273 -22.08 -28.51 -23.04
C LEU A 273 -21.23 -28.93 -24.24
N PRO A 274 -21.83 -29.02 -25.45
CA PRO A 274 -21.08 -29.24 -26.66
C PRO A 274 -20.16 -28.06 -26.97
N THR A 275 -19.09 -28.34 -27.74
CA THR A 275 -18.23 -27.32 -28.33
C THR A 275 -18.24 -27.39 -29.85
N LEU A 276 -18.22 -26.23 -30.50
CA LEU A 276 -18.22 -26.12 -31.98
C LEU A 276 -17.09 -25.21 -32.39
N ASP A 277 -16.24 -25.73 -33.27
CA ASP A 277 -15.10 -25.02 -33.85
C ASP A 277 -15.16 -25.04 -35.36
N LEU A 278 -14.78 -23.94 -36.01
CA LEU A 278 -14.49 -23.84 -37.44
C LEU A 278 -12.98 -24.01 -37.63
N ASN A 279 -12.60 -24.98 -38.43
CA ASN A 279 -11.19 -25.26 -38.76
C ASN A 279 -10.96 -25.09 -40.26
N ALA A 280 -9.85 -24.44 -40.62
CA ALA A 280 -9.39 -24.30 -41.98
C ALA A 280 -7.90 -24.62 -42.05
N SER A 281 -7.49 -25.34 -43.08
CA SER A 281 -6.06 -25.61 -43.33
C SER A 281 -5.73 -25.64 -44.81
N ALA A 282 -4.53 -25.20 -45.16
CA ALA A 282 -3.93 -25.32 -46.47
C ALA A 282 -2.53 -25.91 -46.28
N LEU A 283 -2.38 -27.19 -46.67
CA LEU A 283 -1.19 -27.98 -46.44
C LEU A 283 -0.60 -28.41 -47.78
N GLN A 284 0.71 -28.36 -47.90
CA GLN A 284 1.47 -29.01 -48.97
C GLN A 284 2.17 -30.23 -48.37
N ASN A 285 1.82 -31.39 -48.90
CA ASN A 285 2.41 -32.68 -48.56
C ASN A 285 3.35 -33.13 -49.65
N ARG A 286 4.58 -33.49 -49.30
CA ARG A 286 5.57 -34.06 -50.20
C ARG A 286 6.03 -35.40 -49.65
N TYR A 287 5.85 -36.41 -50.45
CA TYR A 287 6.28 -37.76 -50.14
C TYR A 287 7.49 -38.10 -51.01
N THR A 288 8.60 -38.57 -50.43
CA THR A 288 9.82 -38.94 -51.10
C THR A 288 10.23 -40.33 -50.66
N GLY A 289 10.34 -41.27 -51.56
CA GLY A 289 10.60 -42.71 -51.31
C GLY A 289 9.43 -43.59 -51.75
N ALA A 290 9.51 -44.86 -51.49
CA ALA A 290 8.66 -45.86 -52.10
C ALA A 290 7.24 -46.03 -51.55
N TYR A 291 6.43 -44.98 -51.43
CA TYR A 291 4.99 -45.22 -51.50
C TYR A 291 4.63 -45.47 -52.96
N ALA A 292 4.44 -46.72 -53.33
CA ALA A 292 4.24 -47.16 -54.74
C ALA A 292 5.39 -46.83 -55.72
N GLY A 293 6.64 -46.61 -55.23
CA GLY A 293 7.80 -46.39 -56.10
C GLY A 293 7.92 -45.00 -56.72
N THR A 294 7.11 -44.02 -56.31
CA THR A 294 7.10 -42.66 -56.87
C THR A 294 7.06 -41.59 -55.85
N ASN A 295 7.69 -40.45 -56.12
CA ASN A 295 7.50 -39.21 -55.32
C ASN A 295 6.10 -38.65 -55.64
N ALA A 296 5.39 -38.20 -54.61
CA ALA A 296 4.07 -37.58 -54.74
C ALA A 296 4.04 -36.25 -53.99
N ASP A 297 3.62 -35.21 -54.69
CA ASP A 297 3.36 -33.88 -54.13
C ASP A 297 1.85 -33.60 -54.19
N GLY A 298 1.28 -33.11 -53.10
CA GLY A 298 -0.14 -32.78 -53.06
C GLY A 298 -0.43 -31.54 -52.22
N ASN A 299 -1.32 -30.70 -52.70
CA ASN A 299 -1.89 -29.59 -51.93
C ASN A 299 -3.26 -30.01 -51.38
N VAL A 300 -3.43 -29.91 -50.07
CA VAL A 300 -4.68 -30.27 -49.40
C VAL A 300 -5.25 -29.03 -48.75
N GLN A 301 -6.44 -28.64 -49.14
CA GLN A 301 -7.21 -27.54 -48.50
C GLN A 301 -8.42 -28.15 -47.83
N THR A 302 -8.59 -27.84 -46.56
CA THR A 302 -9.70 -28.35 -45.75
C THR A 302 -10.37 -27.19 -45.04
N VAL A 303 -11.69 -27.13 -45.10
CA VAL A 303 -12.55 -26.28 -44.28
C VAL A 303 -13.63 -27.16 -43.70
N GLY A 304 -13.82 -27.09 -42.37
CA GLY A 304 -14.78 -27.96 -41.72
C GLY A 304 -15.22 -27.43 -40.36
N LEU A 305 -16.38 -27.89 -39.91
CA LEU A 305 -16.88 -27.68 -38.58
C LEU A 305 -16.62 -28.93 -37.72
N SER A 306 -16.13 -28.74 -36.52
CA SER A 306 -15.90 -29.80 -35.54
C SER A 306 -16.85 -29.60 -34.36
N LEU A 307 -17.83 -30.50 -34.19
CA LEU A 307 -18.72 -30.55 -33.05
C LEU A 307 -18.25 -31.66 -32.09
N ASN A 308 -17.93 -31.30 -30.87
CA ASN A 308 -17.58 -32.26 -29.82
C ASN A 308 -18.61 -32.24 -28.71
N ILE A 309 -19.24 -33.39 -28.41
CA ILE A 309 -20.27 -33.55 -27.35
C ILE A 309 -19.75 -34.55 -26.32
N PRO A 310 -19.42 -34.11 -25.10
CA PRO A 310 -18.97 -35.01 -24.04
C PRO A 310 -20.15 -35.83 -23.48
N LEU A 311 -20.18 -37.13 -23.73
CA LEU A 311 -21.25 -37.99 -23.26
C LEU A 311 -20.98 -38.52 -21.84
N PHE A 312 -19.74 -38.90 -21.57
CA PHE A 312 -19.30 -39.35 -20.25
C PHE A 312 -17.81 -39.09 -20.04
N ALA A 313 -17.47 -38.50 -18.92
CA ALA A 313 -16.10 -38.12 -18.57
C ALA A 313 -15.65 -38.72 -17.22
N GLY A 314 -16.12 -39.91 -16.87
CA GLY A 314 -15.74 -40.61 -15.63
C GLY A 314 -16.06 -39.81 -14.35
N PHE A 315 -17.18 -39.08 -14.33
CA PHE A 315 -17.64 -38.20 -13.25
C PHE A 315 -16.73 -36.95 -13.00
N ALA A 316 -15.73 -36.67 -13.86
CA ALA A 316 -14.82 -35.56 -13.67
C ALA A 316 -15.56 -34.22 -13.65
N VAL A 317 -16.49 -33.99 -14.60
CA VAL A 317 -17.26 -32.74 -14.68
C VAL A 317 -18.19 -32.55 -13.49
N GLN A 318 -18.86 -33.59 -13.03
CA GLN A 318 -19.75 -33.59 -11.84
C GLN A 318 -18.97 -33.25 -10.55
N ASN A 319 -17.79 -33.85 -10.38
CA ASN A 319 -16.97 -33.60 -9.20
C ASN A 319 -16.33 -32.17 -9.27
N ARG A 320 -15.95 -31.73 -10.47
CA ARG A 320 -15.48 -30.34 -10.66
C ARG A 320 -16.60 -29.34 -10.32
N LEU A 321 -17.83 -29.60 -10.74
CA LEU A 321 -18.97 -28.75 -10.41
C LEU A 321 -19.22 -28.72 -8.89
N LYS A 322 -19.18 -29.86 -8.20
CA LYS A 322 -19.30 -29.91 -6.72
C LYS A 322 -18.21 -29.11 -6.03
N GLU A 323 -16.97 -29.24 -6.51
CA GLU A 323 -15.82 -28.48 -5.99
C GLU A 323 -16.04 -26.98 -6.15
N THR A 324 -16.42 -26.52 -7.36
CA THR A 324 -16.58 -25.07 -7.62
C THR A 324 -17.76 -24.48 -6.87
N VAL A 325 -18.87 -25.21 -6.69
CA VAL A 325 -20.00 -24.77 -5.84
C VAL A 325 -19.56 -24.60 -4.38
N ALA A 326 -18.76 -25.52 -3.84
CA ALA A 326 -18.23 -25.39 -2.48
C ALA A 326 -17.26 -24.20 -2.35
N LEU A 327 -16.46 -23.93 -3.38
CA LEU A 327 -15.56 -22.76 -3.42
C LEU A 327 -16.34 -21.43 -3.56
N GLU A 328 -17.46 -21.42 -4.28
CA GLU A 328 -18.37 -20.27 -4.38
C GLU A 328 -19.01 -19.96 -3.02
N GLU A 329 -19.50 -21.00 -2.29
CA GLU A 329 -20.02 -20.82 -0.93
C GLU A 329 -18.94 -20.33 0.04
N LYS A 330 -17.70 -20.83 -0.09
CA LYS A 330 -16.56 -20.30 0.67
C LYS A 330 -16.36 -18.82 0.40
N ALA A 331 -16.32 -18.41 -0.88
CA ALA A 331 -16.11 -17.01 -1.25
C ALA A 331 -17.25 -16.09 -0.74
N ARG A 332 -18.49 -16.58 -0.69
CA ARG A 332 -19.63 -15.89 -0.09
C ARG A 332 -19.45 -15.71 1.42
N ALA A 333 -19.03 -16.74 2.11
CA ALA A 333 -18.77 -16.67 3.55
C ALA A 333 -17.59 -15.74 3.89
N ASP A 334 -16.52 -15.76 3.08
CA ASP A 334 -15.39 -14.85 3.21
C ASP A 334 -15.81 -13.38 3.03
N LEU A 335 -16.69 -13.09 2.06
CA LEU A 335 -17.26 -11.75 1.87
C LEU A 335 -18.07 -11.31 3.11
N GLU A 336 -18.94 -12.16 3.63
CA GLU A 336 -19.74 -11.85 4.81
C GLU A 336 -18.86 -11.62 6.05
N ALA A 337 -17.84 -12.46 6.26
CA ALA A 337 -16.87 -12.28 7.34
C ALA A 337 -16.11 -10.96 7.24
N THR A 338 -15.71 -10.58 6.02
CA THR A 338 -15.02 -9.30 5.76
C THR A 338 -15.94 -8.11 5.99
N GLN A 339 -17.20 -8.17 5.57
CA GLN A 339 -18.18 -7.12 5.85
C GLN A 339 -18.34 -6.88 7.35
N ARG A 340 -18.47 -7.93 8.16
CA ARG A 340 -18.55 -7.82 9.63
C ARG A 340 -17.26 -7.24 10.24
N SER A 341 -16.10 -7.64 9.74
CA SER A 341 -14.81 -7.13 10.19
C SER A 341 -14.65 -5.64 9.88
N VAL A 342 -15.02 -5.21 8.67
CA VAL A 342 -14.96 -3.81 8.23
C VAL A 342 -15.95 -2.94 9.02
N GLU A 343 -17.15 -3.43 9.29
CA GLU A 343 -18.12 -2.75 10.15
C GLU A 343 -17.54 -2.48 11.54
N GLN A 344 -16.94 -3.50 12.18
CA GLN A 344 -16.30 -3.36 13.48
C GLN A 344 -15.10 -2.40 13.42
N ALA A 345 -14.23 -2.53 12.42
CA ALA A 345 -13.05 -1.68 12.25
C ALA A 345 -13.45 -0.20 12.06
N THR A 346 -14.51 0.06 11.28
CA THR A 346 -15.02 1.42 11.04
C THR A 346 -15.58 2.03 12.32
N ARG A 347 -16.38 1.29 13.10
CA ARG A 347 -16.87 1.75 14.40
C ARG A 347 -15.71 2.04 15.37
N SER A 348 -14.73 1.15 15.41
CA SER A 348 -13.53 1.33 16.27
C SER A 348 -12.73 2.57 15.85
N ALA A 349 -12.54 2.81 14.55
CA ALA A 349 -11.85 4.00 14.06
C ALA A 349 -12.62 5.29 14.38
N TYR A 350 -13.94 5.29 14.23
CA TYR A 350 -14.79 6.44 14.56
C TYR A 350 -14.76 6.78 16.05
N PHE A 351 -14.99 5.80 16.93
CA PHE A 351 -14.93 6.02 18.38
C PHE A 351 -13.52 6.36 18.85
N GLY A 352 -12.48 5.77 18.25
CA GLY A 352 -11.09 6.12 18.51
C GLY A 352 -10.81 7.59 18.18
N LEU A 353 -11.33 8.10 17.08
CA LEU A 353 -11.21 9.51 16.68
C LEU A 353 -11.93 10.44 17.68
N LEU A 354 -13.16 10.12 18.11
CA LEU A 354 -13.91 10.91 19.10
C LEU A 354 -13.19 10.93 20.46
N THR A 355 -12.66 9.77 20.88
CA THR A 355 -11.86 9.66 22.10
C THR A 355 -10.59 10.50 21.99
N GLY A 356 -9.89 10.45 20.85
CA GLY A 356 -8.71 11.29 20.58
C GLY A 356 -9.00 12.79 20.68
N LEU A 357 -10.10 13.25 20.08
CA LEU A 357 -10.53 14.66 20.19
C LEU A 357 -10.85 15.06 21.64
N SER A 358 -11.49 14.18 22.39
CA SER A 358 -11.78 14.42 23.81
C SER A 358 -10.50 14.44 24.65
N GLN A 359 -9.55 13.55 24.32
CA GLN A 359 -8.24 13.50 24.98
C GLN A 359 -7.43 14.77 24.72
N VAL A 360 -7.45 15.32 23.50
CA VAL A 360 -6.78 16.61 23.21
C VAL A 360 -7.34 17.71 24.11
N LYS A 361 -8.67 17.85 24.22
CA LYS A 361 -9.30 18.86 25.11
C LYS A 361 -8.91 18.65 26.56
N ALA A 362 -8.87 17.41 27.05
CA ALA A 362 -8.46 17.11 28.41
C ALA A 362 -6.98 17.43 28.66
N LEU A 363 -6.10 17.17 27.69
CA LEU A 363 -4.67 17.48 27.80
C LEU A 363 -4.40 18.99 27.68
N GLU A 364 -5.19 19.75 26.94
CA GLU A 364 -5.13 21.23 26.95
C GLU A 364 -5.46 21.82 28.33
N ALA A 365 -6.50 21.31 28.99
CA ALA A 365 -6.83 21.70 30.35
C ALA A 365 -5.75 21.25 31.34
N ALA A 366 -5.20 20.04 31.15
CA ALA A 366 -4.11 19.52 31.98
C ALA A 366 -2.82 20.34 31.85
N GLU A 367 -2.49 20.80 30.62
CA GLU A 367 -1.35 21.69 30.38
C GLU A 367 -1.50 23.01 31.15
N ALA A 368 -2.66 23.67 31.03
CA ALA A 368 -2.92 24.92 31.76
C ALA A 368 -2.83 24.72 33.28
N SER A 369 -3.39 23.63 33.84
CA SER A 369 -3.32 23.28 35.23
C SER A 369 -1.90 22.96 35.70
N SER A 370 -1.14 22.20 34.91
CA SER A 370 0.25 21.85 35.21
C SER A 370 1.17 23.09 35.18
N GLN A 371 0.91 24.04 34.27
CA GLN A 371 1.64 25.32 34.23
C GLN A 371 1.37 26.12 35.48
N SER A 372 0.10 26.26 35.90
CA SER A 372 -0.28 26.97 37.14
C SER A 372 0.34 26.32 38.39
N ALA A 373 0.35 24.98 38.44
CA ALA A 373 0.97 24.24 39.56
C ALA A 373 2.49 24.46 39.61
N LEU A 374 3.16 24.48 38.48
CA LEU A 374 4.59 24.77 38.38
C LEU A 374 4.89 26.20 38.91
N ASP A 375 4.11 27.19 38.46
CA ASP A 375 4.30 28.59 38.85
C ASP A 375 4.07 28.78 40.36
N ALA A 376 3.03 28.14 40.92
CA ALA A 376 2.77 28.13 42.37
C ALA A 376 3.91 27.44 43.16
N ASN A 377 4.41 26.29 42.71
CA ASN A 377 5.51 25.59 43.37
C ASN A 377 6.83 26.37 43.29
N LYS A 378 7.12 27.05 42.17
CA LYS A 378 8.28 27.95 42.03
C LYS A 378 8.20 29.11 43.07
N LEU A 379 7.04 29.77 43.16
CA LEU A 379 6.82 30.83 44.12
C LEU A 379 6.94 30.31 45.56
N GLY A 380 6.28 29.17 45.89
CA GLY A 380 6.37 28.52 47.20
C GLY A 380 7.80 28.14 47.59
N TYR A 381 8.63 27.72 46.64
CA TYR A 381 10.05 27.45 46.88
C TYR A 381 10.83 28.73 47.19
N GLN A 382 10.56 29.82 46.47
CA GLN A 382 11.23 31.10 46.69
C GLN A 382 10.93 31.67 48.08
N VAL A 383 9.71 31.48 48.63
CA VAL A 383 9.32 31.95 49.95
C VAL A 383 9.54 30.90 51.06
N GLY A 384 10.13 29.73 50.73
CA GLY A 384 10.53 28.72 51.71
C GLY A 384 9.42 27.78 52.21
N VAL A 385 8.22 27.80 51.61
CA VAL A 385 7.08 26.94 52.01
C VAL A 385 6.97 25.66 51.15
N ARG A 386 7.78 25.53 50.10
CA ARG A 386 7.93 24.35 49.24
C ARG A 386 9.39 23.95 49.13
N ILE A 387 9.63 22.69 48.85
CA ILE A 387 10.97 22.12 48.66
C ILE A 387 11.32 21.99 47.18
N ASN A 388 12.62 21.87 46.88
CA ASN A 388 13.15 21.80 45.51
C ASN A 388 12.51 20.69 44.69
N ILE A 389 12.27 19.52 45.29
CA ILE A 389 11.71 18.36 44.60
C ILE A 389 10.28 18.62 44.09
N ASP A 390 9.48 19.44 44.76
CA ASP A 390 8.13 19.80 44.31
C ASP A 390 8.19 20.60 43.00
N VAL A 391 9.15 21.49 42.83
CA VAL A 391 9.38 22.26 41.62
C VAL A 391 9.83 21.32 40.47
N LEU A 392 10.81 20.42 40.75
CA LEU A 392 11.31 19.45 39.76
C LEU A 392 10.20 18.50 39.30
N ASN A 393 9.35 18.04 40.19
CA ASN A 393 8.23 17.16 39.83
C ASN A 393 7.18 17.90 38.99
N SER A 394 6.82 19.14 39.37
CA SER A 394 5.88 19.96 38.58
C SER A 394 6.41 20.31 37.19
N GLN A 395 7.72 20.56 37.06
CA GLN A 395 8.36 20.73 35.78
C GLN A 395 8.24 19.46 34.92
N SER A 396 8.59 18.30 35.48
CA SER A 396 8.50 17.03 34.76
C SER A 396 7.07 16.75 34.31
N GLN A 397 6.07 17.00 35.16
CA GLN A 397 4.66 16.83 34.84
C GLN A 397 4.23 17.73 33.69
N LEU A 398 4.60 19.01 33.71
CA LEU A 398 4.25 19.96 32.66
C LEU A 398 4.84 19.52 31.28
N TYR A 399 6.13 19.21 31.23
CA TYR A 399 6.77 18.81 29.98
C TYR A 399 6.25 17.46 29.46
N GLN A 400 5.90 16.53 30.36
CA GLN A 400 5.22 15.29 29.98
C GLN A 400 3.86 15.60 29.36
N THR A 401 3.03 16.45 29.99
CA THR A 401 1.70 16.83 29.48
C THR A 401 1.79 17.51 28.11
N LYS A 402 2.77 18.42 27.92
CA LYS A 402 3.02 19.07 26.61
C LYS A 402 3.35 18.07 25.53
N ARG A 403 4.21 17.09 25.82
CA ARG A 403 4.57 16.03 24.88
C ARG A 403 3.35 15.17 24.52
N ASP A 404 2.56 14.77 25.51
CA ASP A 404 1.40 13.94 25.33
C ASP A 404 0.30 14.68 24.54
N LEU A 405 0.14 15.99 24.74
CA LEU A 405 -0.76 16.85 23.96
C LEU A 405 -0.33 16.95 22.49
N ALA A 406 0.96 17.19 22.24
CA ALA A 406 1.47 17.27 20.87
C ALA A 406 1.23 15.94 20.13
N LYS A 407 1.53 14.82 20.78
CA LYS A 407 1.27 13.48 20.22
C LYS A 407 -0.23 13.27 19.96
N ALA A 408 -1.11 13.57 20.90
CA ALA A 408 -2.54 13.39 20.75
C ALA A 408 -3.12 14.20 19.59
N ARG A 409 -2.64 15.42 19.34
CA ARG A 409 -3.04 16.25 18.20
C ARG A 409 -2.68 15.58 16.85
N TYR A 410 -1.47 15.04 16.73
CA TYR A 410 -1.04 14.32 15.51
C TYR A 410 -1.79 13.01 15.34
N ASP A 411 -2.03 12.27 16.43
CA ASP A 411 -2.79 11.01 16.40
C ASP A 411 -4.23 11.23 15.90
N VAL A 412 -4.87 12.36 16.24
CA VAL A 412 -6.20 12.73 15.71
C VAL A 412 -6.16 12.96 14.21
N LEU A 413 -5.16 13.65 13.67
CA LEU A 413 -5.04 13.90 12.22
C LEU A 413 -4.85 12.59 11.44
N VAL A 414 -4.01 11.71 11.92
CA VAL A 414 -3.83 10.37 11.34
C VAL A 414 -5.08 9.52 11.50
N GLY A 415 -5.76 9.62 12.67
CA GLY A 415 -7.01 8.94 12.95
C GLY A 415 -8.12 9.28 11.96
N GLN A 416 -8.20 10.53 11.50
CA GLN A 416 -9.15 10.94 10.46
C GLN A 416 -8.88 10.25 9.12
N LEU A 417 -7.61 10.17 8.70
CA LEU A 417 -7.24 9.47 7.48
C LEU A 417 -7.55 7.97 7.57
N LYS A 418 -7.27 7.36 8.74
CA LYS A 418 -7.60 5.95 9.01
C LYS A 418 -9.10 5.69 8.98
N LEU A 419 -9.93 6.61 9.50
CA LEU A 419 -11.38 6.48 9.41
C LEU A 419 -11.86 6.55 7.95
N ARG A 420 -11.35 7.49 7.15
CA ARG A 420 -11.66 7.57 5.71
C ARG A 420 -11.17 6.35 4.93
N GLN A 421 -10.01 5.80 5.28
CA GLN A 421 -9.50 4.54 4.73
C GLN A 421 -10.42 3.37 5.08
N ALA A 422 -10.84 3.24 6.35
CA ALA A 422 -11.77 2.21 6.78
C ALA A 422 -13.12 2.32 6.06
N ALA A 423 -13.60 3.54 5.80
CA ALA A 423 -14.80 3.80 5.01
C ALA A 423 -14.59 3.62 3.48
N GLY A 424 -13.36 3.40 3.01
CA GLY A 424 -13.05 3.21 1.60
C GLY A 424 -13.12 4.49 0.74
N VAL A 425 -13.21 5.67 1.37
CA VAL A 425 -13.40 6.95 0.68
C VAL A 425 -12.16 7.84 0.71
N LEU A 426 -11.04 7.34 1.25
CA LEU A 426 -9.79 8.09 1.34
C LEU A 426 -9.20 8.36 -0.04
N LYS A 427 -8.89 9.64 -0.30
CA LYS A 427 -8.23 10.12 -1.53
C LYS A 427 -7.08 11.07 -1.20
N ALA A 428 -6.22 11.33 -2.18
CA ALA A 428 -5.11 12.28 -2.03
C ALA A 428 -5.59 13.71 -1.68
N GLU A 429 -6.76 14.12 -2.17
CA GLU A 429 -7.37 15.42 -1.87
C GLU A 429 -7.68 15.60 -0.38
N ASP A 430 -7.89 14.52 0.35
CA ASP A 430 -8.16 14.55 1.81
C ASP A 430 -6.94 14.98 2.64
N LEU A 431 -5.76 15.03 2.02
CA LEU A 431 -4.56 15.61 2.62
C LEU A 431 -4.60 17.16 2.62
N GLN A 432 -5.36 17.81 1.74
CA GLN A 432 -5.40 19.27 1.62
C GLN A 432 -5.91 19.96 2.90
N PRO A 433 -7.04 19.54 3.53
CA PRO A 433 -7.49 20.11 4.79
C PRO A 433 -6.45 19.97 5.93
N ILE A 434 -5.76 18.83 5.98
CA ILE A 434 -4.70 18.59 6.96
C ILE A 434 -3.49 19.48 6.65
N ASN A 435 -3.12 19.61 5.39
CA ASN A 435 -2.01 20.45 4.95
C ASN A 435 -2.25 21.94 5.26
N ALA A 436 -3.50 22.40 5.23
CA ALA A 436 -3.86 23.77 5.61
C ALA A 436 -3.67 24.08 7.10
N LEU A 437 -3.58 23.05 7.96
CA LEU A 437 -3.30 23.19 9.41
C LEU A 437 -1.80 23.28 9.69
N LEU A 438 -0.95 22.97 8.72
CA LEU A 438 0.51 23.02 8.86
C LEU A 438 1.02 24.47 8.67
N ALA A 439 2.16 24.74 9.29
CA ALA A 439 2.83 26.02 9.08
C ALA A 439 3.33 26.12 7.64
N PRO A 440 3.30 27.34 7.02
CA PRO A 440 3.76 27.56 5.66
C PRO A 440 5.27 27.38 5.50
#